data_0f208329770575b9850b128ae36ab9e9
#
_entry.id   0f208329770575b9850b128ae36ab9e9
#
_cell.length_a   1.000
_cell.length_b   1.000
_cell.length_c   1.000
_cell.angle_alpha   90.00
_cell.angle_beta   90.00
_cell.angle_gamma   90.00
#
_symmetry.space_group_name_H-M   'P 1'
#
loop_
_entity.id
_entity.type
_entity.pdbx_description
1 polymer ?
#
loop_
_entity_poly.entity_id
_entity_poly.type
_entity_poly.pdbx_seq_one_letter_code
_entity_poly.pdbx_strand_id
1 'polypeptide(L)'
;MKTEKALAVLRRSLKILVLVIVGIVLLANLYRLAAREIFKVKSPTVFGYSTAVVLTGSMSGTIEPDDLIITRKQSDYMVGDIVMYQTDGAPVTHRIVSESDKGYRTKGDANNTDDGTDIPKAGVVGKVVLVIPKIGAAIRLVRTPIGMLSLFAAIILITELPNLIGYIRRKGKKQEN
;
A
#
# COMPACT_ATOMS: atom_id res chain seq x y z
N MET A 1 -8.83 35.80 20.66
CA MET A 1 -9.90 35.70 19.63
C MET A 1 -9.36 35.29 18.25
N LYS A 2 -8.29 35.91 17.68
CA LYS A 2 -7.70 35.49 16.38
C LYS A 2 -7.06 34.10 16.44
N THR A 3 -6.35 33.77 17.50
CA THR A 3 -5.69 32.47 17.69
C THR A 3 -6.67 31.29 17.81
N GLU A 4 -7.80 31.47 18.49
CA GLU A 4 -8.83 30.43 18.61
C GLU A 4 -9.53 30.14 17.28
N LYS A 5 -9.81 31.20 16.48
CA LYS A 5 -10.37 31.04 15.13
C LYS A 5 -9.38 30.31 14.22
N ALA A 6 -8.10 30.66 14.27
CA ALA A 6 -7.06 29.97 13.49
C ALA A 6 -6.95 28.49 13.89
N LEU A 7 -7.00 28.16 15.18
CA LEU A 7 -6.95 26.79 15.67
C LEU A 7 -8.18 25.97 15.24
N ALA A 8 -9.36 26.58 15.25
CA ALA A 8 -10.60 25.94 14.78
C ALA A 8 -10.56 25.64 13.27
N VAL A 9 -10.04 26.58 12.46
CA VAL A 9 -9.84 26.38 11.02
C VAL A 9 -8.84 25.26 10.77
N LEU A 10 -7.69 25.27 11.46
CA LEU A 10 -6.68 24.22 11.33
C LEU A 10 -7.26 22.83 11.66
N ARG A 11 -8.00 22.69 12.77
CA ARG A 11 -8.65 21.42 13.14
C ARG A 11 -9.65 20.97 12.07
N ARG A 12 -10.44 21.89 11.52
CA ARG A 12 -11.40 21.57 10.45
C ARG A 12 -10.69 21.11 9.18
N SER A 13 -9.63 21.80 8.78
CA SER A 13 -8.84 21.43 7.60
C SER A 13 -8.18 20.06 7.78
N LEU A 14 -7.61 19.78 8.96
CA LEU A 14 -7.03 18.48 9.29
C LEU A 14 -8.08 17.35 9.24
N LYS A 15 -9.27 17.60 9.79
CA LYS A 15 -10.39 16.63 9.72
C LYS A 15 -10.78 16.32 8.28
N ILE A 16 -10.93 17.34 7.43
CA ILE A 16 -11.27 17.18 6.02
C ILE A 16 -10.16 16.38 5.31
N LEU A 17 -8.89 16.73 5.54
CA LEU A 17 -7.75 16.03 4.96
C LEU A 17 -7.77 14.54 5.33
N VAL A 18 -7.98 14.21 6.60
CA VAL A 18 -8.06 12.83 7.08
C VAL A 18 -9.22 12.08 6.40
N LEU A 19 -10.41 12.69 6.32
CA LEU A 19 -11.57 12.07 5.66
C LEU A 19 -11.33 11.83 4.16
N VAL A 20 -10.66 12.76 3.48
CA VAL A 20 -10.27 12.59 2.07
C VAL A 20 -9.29 11.43 1.91
N ILE A 21 -8.24 11.35 2.75
CA ILE A 21 -7.27 10.24 2.71
C ILE A 21 -7.98 8.91 2.92
N VAL A 22 -8.87 8.81 3.91
CA VAL A 22 -9.65 7.59 4.16
C VAL A 22 -10.53 7.25 2.98
N GLY A 23 -11.20 8.21 2.38
CA GLY A 23 -12.00 8.01 1.17
C GLY A 23 -11.17 7.45 0.02
N ILE A 24 -9.99 8.00 -0.22
CA ILE A 24 -9.05 7.50 -1.24
C ILE A 24 -8.62 6.06 -0.94
N VAL A 25 -8.26 5.74 0.31
CA VAL A 25 -7.88 4.38 0.73
C VAL A 25 -9.03 3.40 0.52
N LEU A 26 -10.25 3.77 0.89
CA LEU A 26 -11.45 2.93 0.68
C LEU A 26 -11.70 2.68 -0.80
N LEU A 27 -11.66 3.71 -1.64
CA LEU A 27 -11.85 3.59 -3.09
C LEU A 27 -10.77 2.72 -3.73
N ALA A 28 -9.50 2.88 -3.33
CA ALA A 28 -8.40 2.06 -3.81
C ALA A 28 -8.57 0.58 -3.43
N ASN A 29 -9.03 0.29 -2.19
CA ASN A 29 -9.30 -1.09 -1.76
C ASN A 29 -10.49 -1.69 -2.52
N LEU A 30 -11.57 -0.92 -2.73
CA LEU A 30 -12.73 -1.36 -3.51
C LEU A 30 -12.35 -1.64 -4.97
N TYR A 31 -11.57 -0.75 -5.59
CA TYR A 31 -11.03 -0.96 -6.93
C TYR A 31 -10.21 -2.26 -7.02
N ARG A 32 -9.31 -2.50 -6.05
CA ARG A 32 -8.48 -3.72 -6.03
C ARG A 32 -9.32 -4.98 -5.87
N LEU A 33 -10.33 -4.95 -5.00
CA LEU A 33 -11.26 -6.05 -4.81
C LEU A 33 -12.03 -6.33 -6.11
N ALA A 34 -12.60 -5.31 -6.73
CA ALA A 34 -13.28 -5.43 -8.00
C ALA A 34 -12.36 -5.94 -9.12
N ALA A 35 -11.15 -5.40 -9.24
CA ALA A 35 -10.17 -5.83 -10.22
C ALA A 35 -9.81 -7.31 -10.07
N ARG A 36 -9.65 -7.79 -8.83
CA ARG A 36 -9.33 -9.19 -8.53
C ARG A 36 -10.53 -10.13 -8.76
N GLU A 37 -11.69 -9.80 -8.22
CA GLU A 37 -12.85 -10.71 -8.22
C GLU A 37 -13.63 -10.68 -9.53
N ILE A 38 -13.79 -9.49 -10.12
CA ILE A 38 -14.60 -9.31 -11.34
C ILE A 38 -13.73 -9.49 -12.59
N PHE A 39 -12.60 -8.79 -12.65
CA PHE A 39 -11.75 -8.76 -13.85
C PHE A 39 -10.64 -9.81 -13.81
N LYS A 40 -10.49 -10.59 -12.70
CA LYS A 40 -9.45 -11.62 -12.50
C LYS A 40 -8.02 -11.11 -12.69
N VAL A 41 -7.79 -9.82 -12.51
CA VAL A 41 -6.47 -9.21 -12.62
C VAL A 41 -5.67 -9.51 -11.36
N LYS A 42 -4.65 -10.38 -11.46
CA LYS A 42 -3.82 -10.80 -10.33
C LYS A 42 -3.01 -9.66 -9.72
N SER A 43 -2.50 -8.76 -10.56
CA SER A 43 -1.69 -7.59 -10.14
C SER A 43 -2.24 -6.31 -10.79
N PRO A 44 -3.29 -5.69 -10.21
CA PRO A 44 -3.87 -4.49 -10.79
C PRO A 44 -2.87 -3.33 -10.81
N THR A 45 -2.83 -2.63 -11.94
CA THR A 45 -2.00 -1.44 -12.14
C THR A 45 -2.87 -0.19 -12.17
N VAL A 46 -2.34 0.89 -11.59
CA VAL A 46 -2.96 2.23 -11.65
C VAL A 46 -1.92 3.16 -12.28
N PHE A 47 -2.24 3.74 -13.42
CA PHE A 47 -1.31 4.59 -14.20
C PHE A 47 0.07 3.94 -14.46
N GLY A 48 0.09 2.62 -14.68
CA GLY A 48 1.32 1.86 -14.91
C GLY A 48 2.11 1.50 -13.65
N TYR A 49 1.61 1.83 -12.46
CA TYR A 49 2.21 1.46 -11.17
C TYR A 49 1.44 0.32 -10.51
N SER A 50 2.18 -0.60 -9.88
CA SER A 50 1.65 -1.64 -9.02
C SER A 50 2.32 -1.60 -7.65
N THR A 51 1.67 -2.16 -6.64
CA THR A 51 2.23 -2.23 -5.28
C THR A 51 2.12 -3.64 -4.73
N ALA A 52 3.15 -4.11 -4.05
CA ALA A 52 3.12 -5.36 -3.30
C ALA A 52 3.82 -5.21 -1.94
N VAL A 53 3.38 -6.01 -0.97
CA VAL A 53 4.09 -6.19 0.29
C VAL A 53 4.94 -7.45 0.15
N VAL A 54 6.23 -7.33 0.45
CA VAL A 54 7.19 -8.43 0.41
C VAL A 54 6.89 -9.39 1.56
N LEU A 55 6.74 -10.68 1.24
CA LEU A 55 6.35 -11.70 2.20
C LEU A 55 7.50 -12.62 2.62
N THR A 56 8.52 -12.75 1.78
CA THR A 56 9.63 -13.70 1.98
C THR A 56 10.97 -13.00 1.94
N GLY A 57 12.00 -13.64 2.48
CA GLY A 57 13.36 -13.10 2.53
C GLY A 57 14.21 -13.40 1.31
N SER A 58 13.64 -13.81 0.16
CA SER A 58 14.43 -14.11 -1.05
C SER A 58 15.24 -12.93 -1.60
N MET A 59 14.86 -11.71 -1.22
CA MET A 59 15.55 -10.46 -1.59
C MET A 59 16.27 -9.81 -0.40
N SER A 60 16.42 -10.52 0.75
CA SER A 60 17.06 -9.97 1.95
C SER A 60 18.45 -9.43 1.66
N GLY A 61 18.80 -8.32 2.31
CA GLY A 61 19.97 -7.50 2.01
C GLY A 61 19.68 -6.35 1.04
N THR A 62 18.62 -6.45 0.23
CA THR A 62 18.16 -5.37 -0.68
C THR A 62 16.73 -4.96 -0.38
N ILE A 63 15.84 -5.92 -0.20
CA ILE A 63 14.42 -5.73 0.14
C ILE A 63 14.05 -6.77 1.19
N GLU A 64 13.51 -6.30 2.31
CA GLU A 64 13.20 -7.16 3.45
C GLU A 64 11.72 -7.57 3.51
N PRO A 65 11.38 -8.66 4.19
CA PRO A 65 9.99 -8.97 4.52
C PRO A 65 9.32 -7.78 5.22
N ASP A 66 8.05 -7.55 4.90
CA ASP A 66 7.24 -6.42 5.35
C ASP A 66 7.58 -5.07 4.71
N ASP A 67 8.49 -5.02 3.74
CA ASP A 67 8.65 -3.84 2.91
C ASP A 67 7.49 -3.72 1.91
N LEU A 68 7.07 -2.49 1.63
CA LEU A 68 6.17 -2.17 0.52
C LEU A 68 7.01 -1.78 -0.68
N ILE A 69 6.85 -2.49 -1.78
CA ILE A 69 7.44 -2.12 -3.05
C ILE A 69 6.42 -1.42 -3.95
N ILE A 70 6.89 -0.43 -4.68
CA ILE A 70 6.17 0.20 -5.79
C ILE A 70 6.91 -0.16 -7.06
N THR A 71 6.20 -0.74 -8.02
CA THR A 71 6.74 -1.09 -9.32
C THR A 71 6.14 -0.24 -10.41
N ARG A 72 6.92 0.03 -11.46
CA ARG A 72 6.47 0.76 -12.66
C ARG A 72 6.64 -0.12 -13.88
N LYS A 73 5.58 -0.25 -14.67
CA LYS A 73 5.62 -0.95 -15.95
C LYS A 73 6.47 -0.17 -16.94
N GLN A 74 7.35 -0.87 -17.67
CA GLN A 74 8.21 -0.32 -18.70
C GLN A 74 8.07 -1.16 -19.97
N SER A 75 8.55 -0.64 -21.08
CA SER A 75 8.60 -1.36 -22.36
C SER A 75 9.65 -2.45 -22.38
N ASP A 76 10.76 -2.24 -21.65
CA ASP A 76 11.86 -3.18 -21.57
C ASP A 76 12.59 -3.06 -20.22
N TYR A 77 13.35 -4.10 -19.85
CA TYR A 77 14.09 -4.22 -18.59
C TYR A 77 15.50 -4.71 -18.86
N MET A 78 16.44 -4.37 -17.98
CA MET A 78 17.86 -4.69 -18.13
C MET A 78 18.32 -5.67 -17.05
N VAL A 79 19.39 -6.40 -17.35
CA VAL A 79 20.12 -7.19 -16.34
C VAL A 79 20.53 -6.27 -15.18
N GLY A 80 20.26 -6.73 -13.96
CA GLY A 80 20.43 -5.95 -12.73
C GLY A 80 19.15 -5.28 -12.22
N ASP A 81 18.11 -5.12 -13.05
CA ASP A 81 16.84 -4.58 -12.59
C ASP A 81 16.13 -5.55 -11.64
N ILE A 82 15.54 -5.01 -10.57
CA ILE A 82 14.65 -5.78 -9.71
C ILE A 82 13.24 -5.64 -10.28
N VAL A 83 12.63 -6.75 -10.64
CA VAL A 83 11.31 -6.78 -11.28
C VAL A 83 10.33 -7.60 -10.47
N MET A 84 9.07 -7.17 -10.48
CA MET A 84 7.94 -7.98 -10.04
C MET A 84 7.32 -8.65 -11.26
N TYR A 85 7.10 -9.95 -11.20
CA TYR A 85 6.48 -10.72 -12.27
C TYR A 85 5.41 -11.66 -11.73
N GLN A 86 4.49 -12.06 -12.60
CA GLN A 86 3.36 -12.91 -12.23
C GLN A 86 3.74 -14.38 -12.43
N THR A 87 3.46 -15.19 -11.41
CA THR A 87 3.48 -16.65 -11.46
C THR A 87 2.05 -17.20 -11.38
N ASP A 88 1.90 -18.52 -11.36
CA ASP A 88 0.60 -19.16 -11.11
C ASP A 88 0.06 -18.88 -9.71
N GLY A 89 0.95 -18.59 -8.76
CA GLY A 89 0.64 -18.20 -7.40
C GLY A 89 0.67 -16.68 -7.17
N ALA A 90 1.30 -16.27 -6.08
CA ALA A 90 1.55 -14.87 -5.76
C ALA A 90 2.62 -14.28 -6.70
N PRO A 91 2.59 -12.95 -6.94
CA PRO A 91 3.65 -12.29 -7.68
C PRO A 91 4.98 -12.44 -6.94
N VAL A 92 6.04 -12.64 -7.71
CA VAL A 92 7.42 -12.79 -7.23
C VAL A 92 8.21 -11.52 -7.57
N THR A 93 9.16 -11.17 -6.71
CA THR A 93 10.06 -10.01 -6.91
C THR A 93 11.49 -10.49 -6.82
N HIS A 94 12.20 -10.50 -7.95
CA HIS A 94 13.58 -10.92 -8.04
C HIS A 94 14.37 -10.03 -8.99
N ARG A 95 15.70 -10.21 -9.01
CA ARG A 95 16.62 -9.49 -9.89
C ARG A 95 16.82 -10.23 -11.20
N ILE A 96 16.81 -9.49 -12.31
CA ILE A 96 17.20 -10.05 -13.63
C ILE A 96 18.71 -10.30 -13.61
N VAL A 97 19.11 -11.56 -13.85
CA VAL A 97 20.51 -11.96 -13.90
C VAL A 97 20.98 -12.25 -15.33
N SER A 98 20.07 -12.59 -16.25
CA SER A 98 20.37 -12.69 -17.68
C SER A 98 19.11 -12.49 -18.51
N GLU A 99 19.31 -12.23 -19.80
CA GLU A 99 18.26 -12.13 -20.82
C GLU A 99 18.52 -13.17 -21.90
N SER A 100 17.45 -13.75 -22.44
CA SER A 100 17.46 -14.71 -23.55
C SER A 100 16.32 -14.40 -24.53
N ASP A 101 16.26 -15.09 -25.65
CA ASP A 101 15.14 -15.01 -26.61
C ASP A 101 13.79 -15.41 -25.98
N LYS A 102 13.80 -16.16 -24.87
CA LYS A 102 12.61 -16.61 -24.14
C LYS A 102 12.14 -15.59 -23.07
N GLY A 103 12.99 -14.61 -22.73
CA GLY A 103 12.69 -13.59 -21.73
C GLY A 103 13.82 -13.39 -20.72
N TYR A 104 13.47 -13.16 -19.46
CA TYR A 104 14.41 -12.83 -18.40
C TYR A 104 14.61 -14.00 -17.44
N ARG A 105 15.87 -14.33 -17.15
CA ARG A 105 16.25 -15.18 -16.03
C ARG A 105 16.36 -14.32 -14.80
N THR A 106 15.68 -14.74 -13.72
CA THR A 106 15.66 -14.01 -12.46
C THR A 106 16.25 -14.82 -11.31
N LYS A 107 16.67 -14.10 -10.25
CA LYS A 107 17.23 -14.68 -9.04
C LYS A 107 16.92 -13.78 -7.85
N GLY A 108 16.51 -14.35 -6.73
CA GLY A 108 16.45 -13.64 -5.46
C GLY A 108 17.86 -13.32 -4.95
N ASP A 109 18.08 -12.12 -4.44
CA ASP A 109 19.40 -11.66 -3.99
C ASP A 109 19.96 -12.56 -2.87
N ALA A 110 19.10 -13.11 -2.01
CA ALA A 110 19.47 -14.03 -0.94
C ALA A 110 19.43 -15.52 -1.35
N ASN A 111 19.01 -15.85 -2.57
CA ASN A 111 18.95 -17.24 -3.04
C ASN A 111 20.32 -17.73 -3.53
N ASN A 112 20.60 -19.01 -3.39
CA ASN A 112 21.84 -19.62 -3.91
C ASN A 112 21.80 -19.84 -5.42
N THR A 113 20.60 -20.14 -5.98
CA THR A 113 20.37 -20.47 -7.39
C THR A 113 19.39 -19.48 -8.02
N ASP A 114 19.41 -19.38 -9.34
CA ASP A 114 18.38 -18.68 -10.11
C ASP A 114 17.04 -19.43 -10.09
N ASP A 115 16.00 -18.83 -10.66
CA ASP A 115 14.63 -19.37 -10.63
C ASP A 115 14.41 -20.53 -11.62
N GLY A 116 15.44 -20.97 -12.33
CA GLY A 116 15.43 -22.15 -13.23
C GLY A 116 14.60 -22.00 -14.50
N THR A 117 13.71 -21.01 -14.57
CA THR A 117 12.79 -20.78 -15.70
C THR A 117 12.85 -19.32 -16.13
N ASP A 118 12.86 -19.08 -17.44
CA ASP A 118 12.83 -17.74 -17.99
C ASP A 118 11.40 -17.16 -17.92
N ILE A 119 11.30 -15.92 -17.48
CA ILE A 119 10.04 -15.18 -17.38
C ILE A 119 9.82 -14.45 -18.71
N PRO A 120 8.72 -14.73 -19.43
CA PRO A 120 8.41 -13.99 -20.66
C PRO A 120 8.32 -12.47 -20.36
N LYS A 121 8.80 -11.64 -21.28
CA LYS A 121 8.75 -10.17 -21.14
C LYS A 121 7.34 -9.65 -20.79
N ALA A 122 6.30 -10.26 -21.36
CA ALA A 122 4.91 -9.95 -21.06
C ALA A 122 4.45 -10.32 -19.64
N GLY A 123 5.15 -11.25 -18.98
CA GLY A 123 4.87 -11.69 -17.61
C GLY A 123 5.38 -10.70 -16.54
N VAL A 124 6.22 -9.75 -16.93
CA VAL A 124 6.74 -8.74 -16.00
C VAL A 124 5.68 -7.68 -15.74
N VAL A 125 5.33 -7.51 -14.46
CA VAL A 125 4.37 -6.50 -13.99
C VAL A 125 5.03 -5.12 -13.96
N GLY A 126 6.30 -5.03 -13.53
CA GLY A 126 7.05 -3.79 -13.53
C GLY A 126 8.38 -3.89 -12.76
N LYS A 127 9.25 -2.88 -12.98
CA LYS A 127 10.50 -2.68 -12.26
C LYS A 127 10.23 -2.01 -10.91
N VAL A 128 10.88 -2.46 -9.85
CA VAL A 128 10.84 -1.81 -8.54
C VAL A 128 11.49 -0.43 -8.64
N VAL A 129 10.73 0.60 -8.33
CA VAL A 129 11.18 2.00 -8.38
C VAL A 129 11.24 2.65 -7.00
N LEU A 130 10.53 2.08 -6.01
CA LEU A 130 10.56 2.57 -4.64
C LEU A 130 10.33 1.40 -3.68
N VAL A 131 11.08 1.40 -2.58
CA VAL A 131 10.91 0.49 -1.44
C VAL A 131 10.60 1.34 -0.21
N ILE A 132 9.53 1.04 0.50
CA ILE A 132 9.15 1.69 1.76
C ILE A 132 9.27 0.64 2.88
N PRO A 133 10.30 0.77 3.75
CA PRO A 133 10.59 -0.25 4.73
C PRO A 133 9.50 -0.41 5.80
N LYS A 134 9.27 -1.66 6.22
CA LYS A 134 8.50 -2.04 7.43
C LYS A 134 7.03 -1.60 7.51
N ILE A 135 6.46 -1.04 6.43
CA ILE A 135 5.05 -0.59 6.42
C ILE A 135 4.06 -1.71 6.07
N GLY A 136 4.56 -2.85 5.64
CA GLY A 136 3.75 -3.96 5.12
C GLY A 136 2.76 -4.52 6.13
N ALA A 137 3.15 -4.64 7.41
CA ALA A 137 2.25 -5.11 8.47
C ALA A 137 1.03 -4.18 8.62
N ALA A 138 1.26 -2.87 8.66
CA ALA A 138 0.17 -1.88 8.74
C ALA A 138 -0.73 -1.92 7.49
N ILE A 139 -0.13 -2.07 6.31
CA ILE A 139 -0.88 -2.18 5.04
C ILE A 139 -1.73 -3.45 5.03
N ARG A 140 -1.18 -4.59 5.47
CA ARG A 140 -1.96 -5.84 5.56
C ARG A 140 -3.15 -5.68 6.50
N LEU A 141 -2.96 -5.06 7.67
CA LEU A 141 -4.04 -4.79 8.61
C LEU A 141 -5.14 -3.94 7.96
N VAL A 142 -4.80 -2.81 7.35
CA VAL A 142 -5.76 -1.91 6.69
C VAL A 142 -6.48 -2.57 5.50
N ARG A 143 -5.88 -3.60 4.88
CA ARG A 143 -6.49 -4.35 3.78
C ARG A 143 -7.56 -5.36 4.22
N THR A 144 -7.64 -5.66 5.51
CA THR A 144 -8.71 -6.52 6.04
C THR A 144 -9.98 -5.70 6.30
N PRO A 145 -11.20 -6.28 6.16
CA PRO A 145 -12.44 -5.59 6.50
C PRO A 145 -12.45 -5.07 7.94
N ILE A 146 -11.94 -5.86 8.88
CA ILE A 146 -11.85 -5.48 10.30
C ILE A 146 -10.87 -4.32 10.49
N GLY A 147 -9.71 -4.37 9.85
CA GLY A 147 -8.72 -3.28 9.91
C GLY A 147 -9.23 -1.98 9.30
N MET A 148 -9.97 -2.05 8.20
CA MET A 148 -10.65 -0.89 7.60
C MET A 148 -11.69 -0.28 8.56
N LEU A 149 -12.54 -1.12 9.16
CA LEU A 149 -13.54 -0.67 10.13
C LEU A 149 -12.88 -0.08 11.39
N SER A 150 -11.82 -0.72 11.89
CA SER A 150 -11.06 -0.24 13.06
C SER A 150 -10.40 1.12 12.77
N LEU A 151 -9.81 1.30 11.60
CA LEU A 151 -9.24 2.58 11.19
C LEU A 151 -10.31 3.67 11.11
N PHE A 152 -11.46 3.36 10.51
CA PHE A 152 -12.59 4.28 10.39
C PHE A 152 -13.14 4.67 11.77
N ALA A 153 -13.36 3.69 12.66
CA ALA A 153 -13.79 3.92 14.04
C ALA A 153 -12.78 4.78 14.82
N ALA A 154 -11.47 4.49 14.72
CA ALA A 154 -10.43 5.26 15.38
C ALA A 154 -10.44 6.73 14.91
N ILE A 155 -10.62 6.98 13.63
CA ILE A 155 -10.70 8.33 13.06
C ILE A 155 -11.93 9.08 13.59
N ILE A 156 -13.10 8.43 13.62
CA ILE A 156 -14.31 9.01 14.20
C ILE A 156 -14.08 9.36 15.68
N LEU A 157 -13.52 8.45 16.46
CA LEU A 157 -13.21 8.69 17.86
C LEU A 157 -12.29 9.89 18.05
N ILE A 158 -11.17 9.92 17.34
CA ILE A 158 -10.20 11.03 17.43
C ILE A 158 -10.83 12.38 17.03
N THR A 159 -11.69 12.39 16.01
CA THR A 159 -12.28 13.63 15.49
C THR A 159 -13.49 14.10 16.28
N GLU A 160 -14.31 13.20 16.84
CA GLU A 160 -15.56 13.56 17.50
C GLU A 160 -15.51 13.54 19.02
N LEU A 161 -14.60 12.74 19.63
CA LEU A 161 -14.48 12.67 21.09
C LEU A 161 -14.22 14.04 21.76
N PRO A 162 -13.34 14.92 21.24
CA PRO A 162 -13.16 16.26 21.79
C PRO A 162 -14.42 17.12 21.73
N ASN A 163 -15.22 16.99 20.67
CA ASN A 163 -16.48 17.71 20.51
C ASN A 163 -17.52 17.24 21.52
N LEU A 164 -17.62 15.92 21.69
CA LEU A 164 -18.54 15.30 22.65
C LEU A 164 -18.19 15.70 24.10
N ILE A 165 -16.92 15.63 24.47
CA ILE A 165 -16.45 16.07 25.80
C ILE A 165 -16.76 17.54 26.01
N GLY A 166 -16.52 18.40 25.03
CA GLY A 166 -16.84 19.81 25.08
C GLY A 166 -18.36 20.08 25.25
N TYR A 167 -19.18 19.29 24.55
CA TYR A 167 -20.65 19.38 24.68
C TYR A 167 -21.13 18.98 26.10
N ILE A 168 -20.64 17.84 26.62
CA ILE A 168 -21.01 17.34 27.96
C ILE A 168 -20.61 18.35 29.04
N ARG A 169 -19.39 18.90 28.97
CA ARG A 169 -18.94 19.93 29.93
C ARG A 169 -19.79 21.20 29.93
N ARG A 170 -20.27 21.63 28.75
CA ARG A 170 -21.16 22.82 28.64
C ARG A 170 -22.54 22.54 29.19
N LYS A 171 -23.05 21.30 29.03
CA LYS A 171 -24.37 20.91 29.55
C LYS A 171 -24.35 20.79 31.09
N GLY A 172 -23.29 20.25 31.67
CA GLY A 172 -23.13 20.17 33.13
C GLY A 172 -23.11 21.55 33.80
N LYS A 173 -22.39 22.53 33.24
CA LYS A 173 -22.38 23.91 33.76
C LYS A 173 -23.70 24.67 33.67
N LYS A 174 -24.63 24.24 32.79
CA LYS A 174 -25.98 24.85 32.71
C LYS A 174 -26.99 24.29 33.71
N GLN A 175 -26.67 23.17 34.37
CA GLN A 175 -27.54 22.58 35.41
C GLN A 175 -27.15 23.02 36.82
N GLU A 176 -25.98 23.65 36.99
CA GLU A 176 -25.49 24.16 38.29
C GLU A 176 -25.82 25.67 38.52
N ASN A 177 -26.41 26.36 37.52
CA ASN A 177 -26.90 27.73 37.62
C ASN A 177 -28.42 27.78 37.43
#